data_ca1f6bbaf2d2720fe21e71cbfae3058d
#
_entry.id   ca1f6bbaf2d2720fe21e71cbfae3058d
#
_cell.length_a   1.000
_cell.length_b   1.000
_cell.length_c   1.000
_cell.angle_alpha   90.00
_cell.angle_beta   90.00
_cell.angle_gamma   90.00
#
_symmetry.space_group_name_H-M   'P 1'
#
loop_
_entity.id
_entity.type
_entity.pdbx_description
1 polymer ?
#
loop_
_entity_poly.entity_id
_entity_poly.type
_entity_poly.pdbx_seq_one_letter_code
_entity_poly.pdbx_strand_id
1 'polypeptide(L)'
;MKTNETEYENGIIEGLEVKDENWKEDIRTVFNNIEFNYPFPDPQTEAFYTVIWNKSLEAFDSPREVQVIVDAKDDLYMSVGTFGFVSFKNQGEQLDGMKTPLKCWIHTHPFGQAFFSGTDWKTIKSWRGMMESATVLGDNQFIAYDPKTEIAKKVHYGIYRQEPVEKPEWVKAAEDVLDGEEE
;
A
#
# COMPACT_ATOMS: atom_id res chain seq x y z
N MET A 1 -6.75 19.53 -13.94
CA MET A 1 -6.78 20.05 -12.56
C MET A 1 -5.57 19.53 -11.81
N LYS A 2 -4.82 20.39 -11.20
CA LYS A 2 -3.71 19.94 -10.38
C LYS A 2 -4.26 19.31 -9.12
N THR A 3 -3.73 18.17 -8.77
CA THR A 3 -4.15 17.51 -7.56
C THR A 3 -3.52 18.15 -6.33
N ASN A 4 -4.30 18.33 -5.31
CA ASN A 4 -3.81 18.78 -4.01
C ASN A 4 -3.30 17.63 -3.15
N GLU A 5 -3.35 16.42 -3.67
CA GLU A 5 -2.98 15.21 -2.94
C GLU A 5 -1.56 15.22 -2.45
N THR A 6 -0.67 15.74 -3.29
CA THR A 6 0.74 15.80 -2.94
C THR A 6 1.03 16.75 -1.78
N GLU A 7 0.18 17.75 -1.59
CA GLU A 7 0.30 18.65 -0.45
C GLU A 7 -0.01 17.95 0.86
N TYR A 8 -0.95 17.01 0.84
CA TYR A 8 -1.31 16.26 2.03
C TYR A 8 -0.28 15.20 2.40
N GLU A 9 0.39 14.66 1.42
CA GLU A 9 1.29 13.52 1.64
C GLU A 9 2.64 13.91 2.17
N ASN A 10 3.32 14.77 1.43
CA ASN A 10 4.74 15.01 1.62
C ASN A 10 5.05 16.48 1.82
N GLY A 11 4.03 17.27 2.09
CA GLY A 11 4.15 18.70 2.00
C GLY A 11 4.02 19.11 0.54
N ILE A 12 5.10 19.26 -0.18
CA ILE A 12 5.04 19.75 -1.56
C ILE A 12 5.77 18.79 -2.49
N ILE A 13 5.07 18.28 -3.50
CA ILE A 13 5.68 17.64 -4.66
C ILE A 13 5.50 18.60 -5.82
N GLU A 14 6.52 19.38 -6.08
CA GLU A 14 6.48 20.32 -7.18
C GLU A 14 6.47 19.60 -8.51
N GLY A 15 5.67 20.09 -9.44
CA GLY A 15 5.64 19.62 -10.81
C GLY A 15 4.89 18.33 -11.04
N LEU A 16 4.15 17.80 -10.06
CA LEU A 16 3.29 16.67 -10.32
C LEU A 16 2.18 17.08 -11.28
N GLU A 17 2.09 16.39 -12.38
CA GLU A 17 0.98 16.51 -13.31
C GLU A 17 0.22 15.19 -13.37
N VAL A 18 -1.10 15.28 -13.25
CA VAL A 18 -1.99 14.14 -13.43
C VAL A 18 -2.41 14.12 -14.90
N LYS A 19 -2.02 13.08 -15.62
CA LYS A 19 -2.42 12.87 -17.02
C LYS A 19 -3.77 12.17 -17.12
N ASP A 20 -4.03 11.24 -16.21
CA ASP A 20 -5.28 10.51 -16.13
C ASP A 20 -6.04 10.95 -14.89
N GLU A 21 -6.96 11.89 -15.07
CA GLU A 21 -7.74 12.43 -13.96
C GLU A 21 -8.76 11.44 -13.40
N ASN A 22 -9.02 10.33 -14.10
CA ASN A 22 -9.93 9.28 -13.66
C ASN A 22 -9.21 8.14 -12.93
N TRP A 23 -7.96 8.30 -12.59
CA TRP A 23 -7.18 7.20 -12.01
C TRP A 23 -7.78 6.64 -10.71
N LYS A 24 -8.27 7.50 -9.85
CA LYS A 24 -8.95 7.07 -8.61
C LYS A 24 -10.26 6.37 -8.90
N GLU A 25 -11.04 6.92 -9.81
CA GLU A 25 -12.34 6.35 -10.19
C GLU A 25 -12.18 4.99 -10.85
N ASP A 26 -11.19 4.84 -11.71
CA ASP A 26 -10.88 3.56 -12.35
C ASP A 26 -10.50 2.49 -11.32
N ILE A 27 -9.72 2.86 -10.32
CA ILE A 27 -9.38 1.97 -9.21
C ILE A 27 -10.63 1.58 -8.42
N ARG A 28 -11.49 2.54 -8.09
CA ARG A 28 -12.74 2.27 -7.38
C ARG A 28 -13.66 1.36 -8.16
N THR A 29 -13.75 1.56 -9.47
CA THR A 29 -14.60 0.75 -10.33
C THR A 29 -14.19 -0.72 -10.30
N VAL A 30 -12.90 -1.00 -10.39
CA VAL A 30 -12.40 -2.39 -10.27
C VAL A 30 -12.69 -2.94 -8.88
N PHE A 31 -12.39 -2.17 -7.83
CA PHE A 31 -12.61 -2.61 -6.45
C PHE A 31 -14.09 -2.97 -6.18
N ASN A 32 -15.01 -2.17 -6.71
CA ASN A 32 -16.45 -2.37 -6.50
C ASN A 32 -16.98 -3.60 -7.22
N ASN A 33 -16.23 -4.16 -8.16
CA ASN A 33 -16.64 -5.33 -8.95
C ASN A 33 -15.97 -6.63 -8.52
N ILE A 34 -15.20 -6.61 -7.43
CA ILE A 34 -14.52 -7.79 -6.91
C ILE A 34 -14.85 -8.02 -5.45
N GLU A 35 -14.57 -9.22 -4.99
CA GLU A 35 -14.49 -9.53 -3.57
C GLU A 35 -13.01 -9.41 -3.16
N PHE A 36 -12.70 -8.46 -2.27
CA PHE A 36 -11.31 -8.19 -1.87
C PHE A 36 -10.84 -9.21 -0.85
N ASN A 37 -9.91 -10.06 -1.24
CA ASN A 37 -9.23 -11.01 -0.36
C ASN A 37 -7.84 -10.51 0.02
N TYR A 38 -7.52 -10.60 1.30
CA TYR A 38 -6.26 -10.15 1.88
C TYR A 38 -5.90 -11.03 3.07
N PRO A 39 -4.66 -11.14 3.49
CA PRO A 39 -3.45 -10.55 2.91
C PRO A 39 -2.95 -11.25 1.63
N PHE A 40 -3.34 -12.49 1.40
CA PHE A 40 -2.90 -13.29 0.26
C PHE A 40 -4.03 -13.45 -0.73
N PRO A 41 -4.08 -12.59 -1.75
CA PRO A 41 -5.23 -12.46 -2.62
C PRO A 41 -5.38 -13.58 -3.65
N ASP A 42 -6.60 -13.67 -4.14
CA ASP A 42 -6.97 -14.51 -5.28
C ASP A 42 -6.85 -13.73 -6.61
N PRO A 43 -7.14 -14.37 -7.75
CA PRO A 43 -7.06 -13.71 -9.06
C PRO A 43 -7.91 -12.44 -9.22
N GLN A 44 -9.03 -12.33 -8.50
CA GLN A 44 -9.85 -11.11 -8.57
C GLN A 44 -9.14 -9.94 -7.90
N THR A 45 -8.50 -10.19 -6.79
CA THR A 45 -7.70 -9.18 -6.10
C THR A 45 -6.48 -8.78 -6.94
N GLU A 46 -5.92 -9.70 -7.72
CA GLU A 46 -4.85 -9.37 -8.66
C GLU A 46 -5.30 -8.34 -9.69
N ALA A 47 -6.53 -8.41 -10.18
CA ALA A 47 -7.06 -7.40 -11.12
C ALA A 47 -7.07 -6.01 -10.48
N PHE A 48 -7.44 -5.92 -9.21
CA PHE A 48 -7.39 -4.68 -8.46
C PHE A 48 -5.94 -4.17 -8.30
N TYR A 49 -5.02 -5.04 -7.94
CA TYR A 49 -3.61 -4.69 -7.83
C TYR A 49 -3.03 -4.23 -9.17
N THR A 50 -3.42 -4.88 -10.25
CA THR A 50 -2.95 -4.54 -11.60
C THR A 50 -3.39 -3.14 -12.01
N VAL A 51 -4.63 -2.73 -11.74
CA VAL A 51 -5.06 -1.38 -12.07
C VAL A 51 -4.29 -0.34 -11.26
N ILE A 52 -4.06 -0.60 -9.97
CA ILE A 52 -3.24 0.30 -9.14
C ILE A 52 -1.82 0.44 -9.73
N TRP A 53 -1.21 -0.67 -10.06
CA TRP A 53 0.12 -0.70 -10.67
C TRP A 53 0.19 0.11 -11.96
N ASN A 54 -0.77 -0.13 -12.87
CA ASN A 54 -0.81 0.58 -14.15
C ASN A 54 -0.98 2.09 -13.96
N LYS A 55 -1.81 2.52 -13.01
CA LYS A 55 -1.97 3.94 -12.71
C LYS A 55 -0.68 4.55 -12.17
N SER A 56 0.06 3.84 -11.35
CA SER A 56 1.35 4.34 -10.85
C SER A 56 2.35 4.59 -11.98
N LEU A 57 2.28 3.83 -13.06
CA LEU A 57 3.18 3.98 -14.20
C LEU A 57 2.71 5.04 -15.22
N GLU A 58 1.40 5.16 -15.42
CA GLU A 58 0.84 5.84 -16.59
C GLU A 58 -0.01 7.07 -16.28
N ALA A 59 -0.53 7.20 -15.06
CA ALA A 59 -1.50 8.25 -14.74
C ALA A 59 -0.87 9.62 -14.49
N PHE A 60 0.43 9.71 -14.34
CA PHE A 60 1.14 10.92 -13.95
C PHE A 60 2.22 11.29 -14.96
N ASP A 61 2.87 12.42 -14.75
CA ASP A 61 3.98 12.91 -15.59
C ASP A 61 5.16 11.94 -15.70
N SER A 62 5.36 11.14 -14.66
CA SER A 62 6.34 10.05 -14.61
C SER A 62 5.80 8.97 -13.68
N PRO A 63 6.39 7.78 -13.63
CA PRO A 63 6.01 6.77 -12.64
C PRO A 63 6.10 7.34 -11.23
N ARG A 64 5.05 7.13 -10.45
CA ARG A 64 4.93 7.63 -9.08
C ARG A 64 4.49 6.51 -8.15
N GLU A 65 4.91 6.61 -6.92
CA GLU A 65 4.43 5.74 -5.87
C GLU A 65 2.98 6.09 -5.55
N VAL A 66 2.08 5.12 -5.69
CA VAL A 66 0.66 5.28 -5.39
C VAL A 66 0.34 4.48 -4.15
N GLN A 67 -0.43 5.06 -3.26
CA GLN A 67 -0.90 4.43 -2.05
C GLN A 67 -2.41 4.27 -2.11
N VAL A 68 -2.88 3.09 -1.77
CA VAL A 68 -4.31 2.80 -1.62
C VAL A 68 -4.51 2.11 -0.28
N ILE A 69 -5.35 2.71 0.55
CA ILE A 69 -5.72 2.13 1.83
C ILE A 69 -7.15 1.64 1.71
N VAL A 70 -7.38 0.38 2.06
CA VAL A 70 -8.71 -0.20 2.18
C VAL A 70 -9.04 -0.22 3.67
N ASP A 71 -10.03 0.56 4.09
CA ASP A 71 -10.39 0.64 5.50
C ASP A 71 -11.35 -0.48 5.93
N ALA A 72 -11.74 -0.47 7.20
CA ALA A 72 -12.61 -1.51 7.75
C ALA A 72 -14.02 -1.56 7.11
N LYS A 73 -14.43 -0.51 6.42
CA LYS A 73 -15.73 -0.40 5.74
C LYS A 73 -15.63 -0.49 4.22
N ASP A 74 -14.50 -0.91 3.70
CA ASP A 74 -14.22 -0.96 2.26
C ASP A 74 -14.20 0.40 1.57
N ASP A 75 -13.99 1.47 2.31
CA ASP A 75 -13.70 2.77 1.74
C ASP A 75 -12.24 2.84 1.34
N LEU A 76 -11.98 3.44 0.18
CA LEU A 76 -10.64 3.60 -0.35
C LEU A 76 -10.11 5.00 -0.11
N TYR A 77 -8.90 5.09 0.42
CA TYR A 77 -8.14 6.32 0.59
C TYR A 77 -6.92 6.23 -0.30
N MET A 78 -6.81 7.12 -1.26
CA MET A 78 -5.79 7.04 -2.31
C MET A 78 -4.98 8.32 -2.37
N SER A 79 -3.68 8.15 -2.52
CA SER A 79 -2.75 9.25 -2.62
C SER A 79 -1.57 8.90 -3.52
N VAL A 80 -0.84 9.91 -3.96
CA VAL A 80 0.35 9.74 -4.78
C VAL A 80 1.50 10.49 -4.16
N GLY A 81 2.67 9.85 -4.12
CA GLY A 81 3.87 10.41 -3.53
C GLY A 81 4.98 10.64 -4.53
N THR A 82 6.10 11.13 -4.02
CA THR A 82 7.34 11.12 -4.77
C THR A 82 7.84 9.70 -4.89
N PHE A 83 8.64 9.47 -5.93
CA PHE A 83 9.32 8.21 -6.06
C PHE A 83 10.05 7.83 -4.76
N GLY A 84 9.73 6.64 -4.26
CA GLY A 84 10.39 6.10 -3.07
C GLY A 84 9.87 6.60 -1.72
N PHE A 85 8.80 7.42 -1.69
CA PHE A 85 8.27 7.89 -0.41
C PHE A 85 6.76 8.11 -0.45
N VAL A 86 6.04 7.30 0.29
CA VAL A 86 4.63 7.49 0.65
C VAL A 86 4.47 7.12 2.12
N SER A 87 3.75 7.91 2.88
CA SER A 87 3.58 7.67 4.31
C SER A 87 2.18 8.06 4.78
N PHE A 88 1.59 7.22 5.62
CA PHE A 88 0.34 7.55 6.31
C PHE A 88 0.42 8.86 7.10
N LYS A 89 1.57 9.11 7.71
CA LYS A 89 1.73 10.22 8.64
C LYS A 89 1.51 11.58 8.00
N ASN A 90 1.63 11.66 6.68
CA ASN A 90 1.54 12.90 5.94
C ASN A 90 0.23 13.04 5.16
N GLN A 91 -0.75 12.20 5.44
CA GLN A 91 -2.01 12.18 4.69
C GLN A 91 -3.01 13.24 5.15
N GLY A 92 -2.81 13.82 6.33
CA GLY A 92 -3.66 14.90 6.82
C GLY A 92 -5.14 14.55 6.82
N GLU A 93 -5.94 15.40 6.21
CA GLU A 93 -7.39 15.26 6.16
C GLU A 93 -7.87 14.02 5.41
N GLN A 94 -7.04 13.41 4.58
CA GLN A 94 -7.42 12.19 3.87
C GLN A 94 -7.68 11.02 4.80
N LEU A 95 -7.17 11.07 6.02
CA LEU A 95 -7.41 10.03 7.01
C LEU A 95 -8.69 10.28 7.81
N ASP A 96 -9.30 11.44 7.68
CA ASP A 96 -10.55 11.74 8.38
C ASP A 96 -11.66 10.80 7.93
N GLY A 97 -12.32 10.20 8.90
CA GLY A 97 -13.36 9.22 8.64
C GLY A 97 -12.89 7.81 8.36
N MET A 98 -11.60 7.59 8.25
CA MET A 98 -11.03 6.24 8.04
C MET A 98 -11.37 5.35 9.23
N LYS A 99 -11.88 4.16 8.95
CA LYS A 99 -12.26 3.19 9.98
C LYS A 99 -11.18 2.12 10.15
N THR A 100 -10.73 1.97 11.38
CA THR A 100 -9.73 0.95 11.73
C THR A 100 -10.38 -0.28 12.36
N PRO A 101 -9.72 -1.44 12.33
CA PRO A 101 -8.42 -1.67 11.69
C PRO A 101 -8.53 -1.61 10.16
N LEU A 102 -7.48 -1.12 9.52
CA LEU A 102 -7.39 -1.13 8.07
C LEU A 102 -7.34 -2.57 7.56
N LYS A 103 -8.06 -2.87 6.50
CA LYS A 103 -7.95 -4.19 5.85
C LYS A 103 -6.60 -4.36 5.18
N CYS A 104 -6.17 -3.35 4.43
CA CYS A 104 -4.90 -3.42 3.73
C CYS A 104 -4.33 -2.03 3.45
N TRP A 105 -3.03 -1.89 3.67
CA TRP A 105 -2.24 -0.77 3.18
C TRP A 105 -1.47 -1.22 1.95
N ILE A 106 -1.86 -0.67 0.79
CA ILE A 106 -1.28 -1.02 -0.50
C ILE A 106 -0.48 0.16 -1.00
N HIS A 107 0.75 -0.09 -1.48
CA HIS A 107 1.49 0.93 -2.20
C HIS A 107 2.35 0.30 -3.29
N THR A 108 2.79 1.12 -4.25
CA THR A 108 3.56 0.66 -5.40
C THR A 108 5.02 1.06 -5.26
N HIS A 109 5.90 0.19 -5.76
CA HIS A 109 7.30 0.52 -6.03
C HIS A 109 7.50 0.54 -7.54
N PRO A 110 7.32 1.68 -8.22
CA PRO A 110 7.15 1.74 -9.67
C PRO A 110 8.42 1.44 -10.48
N PHE A 111 9.50 1.07 -9.84
CA PHE A 111 10.78 0.80 -10.48
C PHE A 111 11.25 -0.64 -10.33
N GLY A 112 10.34 -1.57 -10.19
CA GLY A 112 10.71 -2.95 -10.32
C GLY A 112 10.17 -3.86 -9.24
N GLN A 113 10.98 -4.25 -8.28
CA GLN A 113 10.63 -5.35 -7.40
C GLN A 113 9.76 -4.94 -6.23
N ALA A 114 8.83 -5.81 -5.88
CA ALA A 114 8.04 -5.69 -4.67
C ALA A 114 8.89 -6.10 -3.47
N PHE A 115 9.06 -5.19 -2.53
CA PHE A 115 9.74 -5.45 -1.25
C PHE A 115 9.27 -4.43 -0.22
N PHE A 116 9.39 -4.77 1.05
CA PHE A 116 9.18 -3.80 2.11
C PHE A 116 10.51 -3.11 2.42
N SER A 117 10.55 -1.81 2.22
CA SER A 117 11.70 -1.00 2.58
C SER A 117 11.80 -0.85 4.11
N GLY A 118 12.91 -0.32 4.59
CA GLY A 118 13.03 0.02 6.01
C GLY A 118 11.95 0.98 6.49
N THR A 119 11.58 1.95 5.65
CA THR A 119 10.49 2.88 5.94
C THR A 119 9.14 2.16 6.00
N ASP A 120 8.90 1.23 5.07
CA ASP A 120 7.68 0.42 5.07
C ASP A 120 7.54 -0.38 6.36
N TRP A 121 8.60 -1.04 6.80
CA TRP A 121 8.59 -1.79 8.05
C TRP A 121 8.34 -0.90 9.26
N LYS A 122 8.90 0.31 9.27
CA LYS A 122 8.61 1.29 10.33
C LYS A 122 7.14 1.70 10.35
N THR A 123 6.53 1.88 9.17
CA THR A 123 5.11 2.20 9.06
C THR A 123 4.26 1.05 9.58
N ILE A 124 4.55 -0.17 9.15
CA ILE A 124 3.85 -1.38 9.62
C ILE A 124 3.92 -1.48 11.15
N LYS A 125 5.10 -1.28 11.71
CA LYS A 125 5.31 -1.29 13.15
C LYS A 125 4.50 -0.19 13.84
N SER A 126 4.49 1.02 13.29
CA SER A 126 3.76 2.16 13.85
C SER A 126 2.24 1.96 13.86
N TRP A 127 1.72 1.18 12.93
CA TRP A 127 0.29 0.91 12.79
C TRP A 127 -0.11 -0.46 13.31
N ARG A 128 0.73 -1.07 14.09
CA ARG A 128 0.48 -2.37 14.70
C ARG A 128 -0.85 -2.37 15.47
N GLY A 129 -1.67 -3.42 15.22
CA GLY A 129 -3.00 -3.52 15.82
C GLY A 129 -4.08 -2.69 15.11
N MET A 130 -3.69 -1.77 14.22
CA MET A 130 -4.60 -0.93 13.46
C MET A 130 -4.61 -1.28 11.97
N MET A 131 -3.87 -2.31 11.57
CA MET A 131 -3.70 -2.73 10.18
C MET A 131 -3.73 -4.25 10.13
N GLU A 132 -4.59 -4.82 9.28
CA GLU A 132 -4.70 -6.27 9.13
C GLU A 132 -3.74 -6.84 8.11
N SER A 133 -3.31 -6.03 7.14
CA SER A 133 -2.33 -6.45 6.15
C SER A 133 -1.63 -5.27 5.50
N ALA A 134 -0.49 -5.54 4.89
CA ALA A 134 0.25 -4.58 4.09
C ALA A 134 0.72 -5.26 2.80
N THR A 135 0.66 -4.54 1.69
CA THR A 135 1.03 -5.07 0.38
C THR A 135 1.83 -4.04 -0.40
N VAL A 136 2.93 -4.46 -1.00
CA VAL A 136 3.70 -3.67 -1.96
C VAL A 136 3.59 -4.30 -3.33
N LEU A 137 3.24 -3.49 -4.32
CA LEU A 137 3.15 -3.91 -5.72
C LEU A 137 4.44 -3.57 -6.45
N GLY A 138 4.94 -4.53 -7.20
CA GLY A 138 6.07 -4.39 -8.09
C GLY A 138 5.72 -4.87 -9.48
N ASP A 139 6.72 -4.93 -10.35
CA ASP A 139 6.53 -5.38 -11.73
C ASP A 139 6.18 -6.87 -11.76
N ASN A 140 4.95 -7.18 -12.14
CA ASN A 140 4.42 -8.52 -12.25
C ASN A 140 4.51 -9.35 -10.98
N GLN A 141 4.52 -8.69 -9.83
CA GLN A 141 4.63 -9.33 -8.52
C GLN A 141 4.08 -8.44 -7.42
N PHE A 142 3.81 -9.03 -6.27
CA PHE A 142 3.54 -8.27 -5.05
C PHE A 142 4.13 -9.00 -3.84
N ILE A 143 4.33 -8.27 -2.76
CA ILE A 143 4.67 -8.82 -1.45
C ILE A 143 3.56 -8.43 -0.48
N ALA A 144 3.11 -9.38 0.32
CA ALA A 144 2.08 -9.16 1.32
C ALA A 144 2.56 -9.62 2.69
N TYR A 145 2.16 -8.89 3.72
CA TYR A 145 2.48 -9.20 5.11
C TYR A 145 1.19 -9.26 5.94
N ASP A 146 1.08 -10.31 6.74
CA ASP A 146 0.01 -10.50 7.72
C ASP A 146 0.57 -10.31 9.13
N PRO A 147 0.23 -9.20 9.82
CA PRO A 147 0.71 -8.95 11.17
C PRO A 147 0.27 -9.99 12.20
N LYS A 148 -0.86 -10.68 11.99
CA LYS A 148 -1.37 -11.68 12.93
C LYS A 148 -0.50 -12.93 12.97
N THR A 149 -0.09 -13.39 11.80
CA THR A 149 0.75 -14.59 11.66
C THR A 149 2.22 -14.26 11.53
N GLU A 150 2.53 -12.99 11.32
CA GLU A 150 3.89 -12.49 11.04
C GLU A 150 4.49 -13.12 9.77
N ILE A 151 3.65 -13.55 8.85
CA ILE A 151 4.07 -14.15 7.59
C ILE A 151 4.10 -13.10 6.49
N ALA A 152 5.21 -13.01 5.78
CA ALA A 152 5.35 -12.23 4.57
C ALA A 152 5.64 -13.18 3.40
N LYS A 153 4.99 -12.92 2.26
CA LYS A 153 5.19 -13.72 1.05
C LYS A 153 5.26 -12.82 -0.17
N LYS A 154 6.19 -13.13 -1.06
CA LYS A 154 6.25 -12.55 -2.40
C LYS A 154 5.51 -13.48 -3.35
N VAL A 155 4.61 -12.94 -4.15
CA VAL A 155 3.82 -13.67 -5.14
C VAL A 155 4.15 -13.15 -6.52
N HIS A 156 4.46 -14.05 -7.44
CA HIS A 156 4.70 -13.74 -8.84
C HIS A 156 3.43 -14.08 -9.64
N TYR A 157 2.92 -13.10 -10.38
CA TYR A 157 1.70 -13.30 -11.17
C TYR A 157 1.89 -14.35 -12.26
N GLY A 158 0.81 -14.99 -12.62
CA GLY A 158 0.78 -15.95 -13.73
C GLY A 158 1.20 -17.36 -13.35
N ILE A 159 2.26 -17.51 -12.59
CA ILE A 159 2.73 -18.84 -12.13
C ILE A 159 2.36 -19.10 -10.68
N TYR A 160 1.83 -18.13 -9.99
CA TYR A 160 1.46 -18.21 -8.57
C TYR A 160 2.57 -18.74 -7.66
N ARG A 161 3.80 -18.50 -8.05
CA ARG A 161 4.94 -18.85 -7.23
C ARG A 161 4.97 -17.95 -6.00
N GLN A 162 4.94 -18.56 -4.84
CA GLN A 162 5.01 -17.86 -3.56
C GLN A 162 6.37 -18.11 -2.92
N GLU A 163 7.03 -17.02 -2.52
CA GLU A 163 8.31 -17.09 -1.82
C GLU A 163 8.15 -16.50 -0.43
N PRO A 164 8.56 -17.21 0.63
CA PRO A 164 8.55 -16.64 1.97
C PRO A 164 9.56 -15.50 2.05
N VAL A 165 9.20 -14.48 2.84
CA VAL A 165 10.06 -13.33 3.09
C VAL A 165 10.20 -13.17 4.59
N GLU A 166 11.41 -12.96 5.06
CA GLU A 166 11.65 -12.78 6.48
C GLU A 166 11.54 -11.32 6.89
N LYS A 167 10.89 -11.12 8.03
CA LYS A 167 10.83 -9.83 8.71
C LYS A 167 12.21 -9.50 9.29
N PRO A 168 12.70 -8.27 9.12
CA PRO A 168 13.99 -7.90 9.70
C PRO A 168 14.05 -8.11 11.22
N GLU A 169 15.21 -8.53 11.72
CA GLU A 169 15.39 -8.79 13.16
C GLU A 169 15.11 -7.56 14.03
N TRP A 170 15.50 -6.38 13.57
CA TRP A 170 15.24 -5.15 14.32
C TRP A 170 13.75 -4.85 14.48
N VAL A 171 12.91 -5.28 13.52
CA VAL A 171 11.45 -5.15 13.63
C VAL A 171 10.92 -6.10 14.70
N LYS A 172 11.39 -7.35 14.69
CA LYS A 172 11.01 -8.34 15.70
C LYS A 172 11.40 -7.89 17.10
N ALA A 173 12.65 -7.50 17.28
CA ALA A 173 13.15 -7.05 18.57
C ALA A 173 12.37 -5.84 19.11
N ALA A 174 12.04 -4.89 18.23
CA ALA A 174 11.28 -3.71 18.63
C ALA A 174 9.84 -4.03 19.00
N GLU A 175 9.22 -5.01 18.33
CA GLU A 175 7.89 -5.49 18.69
C GLU A 175 7.91 -6.17 20.07
N ASP A 176 8.88 -6.99 20.32
CA ASP A 176 9.05 -7.68 21.59
C ASP A 176 9.20 -6.69 22.76
N VAL A 177 9.98 -5.64 22.56
CA VAL A 177 10.15 -4.58 23.56
C VAL A 177 8.83 -3.84 23.80
N LEU A 178 8.08 -3.52 22.74
CA LEU A 178 6.79 -2.85 22.88
C LEU A 178 5.77 -3.72 23.61
N ASP A 179 5.75 -5.01 23.33
CA ASP A 179 4.87 -5.95 24.03
C ASP A 179 5.24 -6.03 25.52
N GLY A 180 6.52 -6.00 25.85
CA GLY A 180 6.98 -5.98 27.24
C GLY A 180 6.62 -4.70 27.98
N GLU A 181 6.59 -3.57 27.31
CA GLU A 181 6.20 -2.29 27.91
C GLU A 181 4.70 -2.17 28.18
N GLU A 182 3.88 -2.89 27.43
CA GLU A 182 2.43 -2.90 27.64
C GLU A 182 2.00 -3.76 28.83
N GLU A 183 2.87 -4.58 29.33
CA GLU A 183 2.62 -5.38 30.52
C GLU A 183 2.88 -4.56 31.81
#